data_d3b2efbf38b42ef868d4a8868952c58e
#
_entry.id   d3b2efbf38b42ef868d4a8868952c58e
#
_cell.length_a   1.000
_cell.length_b   1.000
_cell.length_c   1.000
_cell.angle_alpha   90.00
_cell.angle_beta   90.00
_cell.angle_gamma   90.00
#
_symmetry.space_group_name_H-M   'P 1'
#
loop_
_entity.id
_entity.type
_entity.pdbx_description
1 polymer ?
#
loop_
_entity_poly.entity_id
_entity_poly.type
_entity_poly.pdbx_seq_one_letter_code
_entity_poly.pdbx_strand_id
1 'polypeptide(L)'
;MSGNGTGTLLHGNGHGILRQPPPRISQTLTDSCWAAVLESWSKVDSRIAAQTQATLIQTFGEGATGGITPTTKIPALCSAFGLQYRVFVGSELQHYLQEHLAHSYVFCAYRRDTFAHAVLIYRLSGRSLTHVSYMDPDGGYHRWHSTEWFSANGPMVVMRK
;
A
#
# COMPACT_ATOMS: atom_id res chain seq x y z
N MET A 1 21.49 -3.36 -10.53
CA MET A 1 21.85 -3.32 -9.10
C MET A 1 20.58 -3.48 -8.27
N SER A 2 20.43 -4.61 -7.62
CA SER A 2 19.24 -4.93 -6.83
C SER A 2 19.36 -4.25 -5.48
N GLY A 3 18.83 -3.03 -5.37
CA GLY A 3 18.69 -2.37 -4.08
C GLY A 3 17.53 -2.99 -3.31
N ASN A 4 17.79 -3.99 -2.49
CA ASN A 4 16.89 -4.35 -1.41
C ASN A 4 16.79 -3.14 -0.49
N GLY A 5 15.80 -2.28 -0.74
CA GLY A 5 15.55 -1.11 0.07
C GLY A 5 15.12 -1.51 1.47
N THR A 6 16.08 -1.85 2.32
CA THR A 6 15.83 -2.00 3.75
C THR A 6 15.36 -0.65 4.28
N GLY A 7 14.23 -0.63 4.94
CA GLY A 7 13.77 0.56 5.64
C GLY A 7 14.80 0.98 6.69
N THR A 8 15.14 2.25 6.72
CA THR A 8 16.08 2.78 7.69
C THR A 8 15.33 3.39 8.86
N LEU A 9 15.66 2.97 10.07
CA LEU A 9 15.29 3.67 11.29
C LEU A 9 16.14 4.95 11.37
N LEU A 10 15.52 6.10 11.31
CA LEU A 10 16.20 7.36 11.53
C LEU A 10 16.44 7.56 13.03
N HIS A 11 17.70 7.46 13.45
CA HIS A 11 18.12 7.85 14.79
C HIS A 11 18.58 9.31 14.73
N GLY A 12 17.93 10.17 15.52
CA GLY A 12 18.17 11.59 15.58
C GLY A 12 16.88 12.35 15.91
N ASN A 13 16.86 13.66 15.76
CA ASN A 13 15.66 14.48 16.03
C ASN A 13 14.45 14.19 15.13
N GLY A 14 14.53 13.21 14.26
CA GLY A 14 13.44 12.71 13.42
C GLY A 14 13.25 11.22 13.63
N HIS A 15 12.34 10.83 14.50
CA HIS A 15 11.92 9.44 14.63
C HIS A 15 11.13 9.04 13.38
N GLY A 16 11.50 7.93 12.73
CA GLY A 16 10.73 7.45 11.58
C GLY A 16 11.27 6.19 10.96
N ILE A 17 10.40 5.50 10.24
CA ILE A 17 10.70 4.36 9.39
C ILE A 17 10.45 4.80 7.96
N LEU A 18 11.51 4.81 7.16
CA LEU A 18 11.49 5.32 5.79
C LEU A 18 11.86 4.22 4.82
N ARG A 19 11.07 4.09 3.77
CA ARG A 19 11.47 3.42 2.54
C ARG A 19 11.59 4.46 1.44
N GLN A 20 12.30 4.11 0.37
CA GLN A 20 12.34 4.95 -0.83
C GLN A 20 10.92 5.22 -1.32
N PRO A 21 10.54 6.47 -1.63
CA PRO A 21 9.24 6.77 -2.21
C PRO A 21 9.04 5.96 -3.50
N PRO A 22 7.93 5.22 -3.62
CA PRO A 22 7.66 4.43 -4.82
C PRO A 22 7.29 5.34 -5.99
N PRO A 23 7.40 4.88 -7.25
CA PRO A 23 6.99 5.66 -8.41
C PRO A 23 5.54 6.11 -8.31
N ARG A 24 5.28 7.33 -8.76
CA ARG A 24 3.93 7.87 -8.89
C ARG A 24 3.24 7.19 -10.06
N ILE A 25 2.15 6.48 -9.79
CA ILE A 25 1.37 5.78 -10.79
C ILE A 25 -0.11 6.10 -10.58
N SER A 26 -0.73 6.71 -11.58
CA SER A 26 -2.17 6.93 -11.60
C SER A 26 -2.90 5.64 -11.98
N GLN A 27 -4.04 5.39 -11.35
CA GLN A 27 -4.95 4.34 -11.81
C GLN A 27 -5.52 4.66 -13.19
N THR A 28 -5.65 3.63 -14.02
CA THR A 28 -6.13 3.77 -15.40
C THR A 28 -7.64 3.65 -15.54
N LEU A 29 -8.29 2.97 -14.60
CA LEU A 29 -9.73 2.79 -14.54
C LEU A 29 -10.25 3.25 -13.17
N THR A 30 -11.55 3.48 -13.07
CA THR A 30 -12.20 4.06 -11.89
C THR A 30 -11.90 3.28 -10.60
N ASP A 31 -11.91 1.96 -10.66
CA ASP A 31 -11.74 1.10 -9.48
C ASP A 31 -10.42 0.29 -9.50
N SER A 32 -9.44 0.71 -10.32
CA SER A 32 -8.17 0.00 -10.46
C SER A 32 -7.04 0.50 -9.55
N CYS A 33 -7.35 1.20 -8.48
CA CYS A 33 -6.37 1.71 -7.50
C CYS A 33 -5.41 0.60 -7.00
N TRP A 34 -5.94 -0.58 -6.72
CA TRP A 34 -5.17 -1.75 -6.29
C TRP A 34 -4.10 -2.18 -7.30
N ALA A 35 -4.43 -2.12 -8.61
CA ALA A 35 -3.51 -2.50 -9.67
C ALA A 35 -2.38 -1.46 -9.83
N ALA A 36 -2.69 -0.17 -9.73
CA ALA A 36 -1.70 0.90 -9.73
C ALA A 36 -0.74 0.80 -8.55
N VAL A 37 -1.25 0.48 -7.37
CA VAL A 37 -0.43 0.25 -6.17
C VAL A 37 0.52 -0.93 -6.37
N LEU A 38 0.06 -2.06 -6.88
CA LEU A 38 0.90 -3.24 -7.15
C LEU A 38 1.93 -2.98 -8.24
N GLU A 39 1.57 -2.25 -9.30
CA GLU A 39 2.54 -1.83 -10.31
C GLU A 39 3.65 -0.97 -9.70
N SER A 40 3.29 0.05 -8.92
CA SER A 40 4.25 0.91 -8.24
C SER A 40 5.17 0.12 -7.31
N TRP A 41 4.59 -0.78 -6.53
CA TRP A 41 5.35 -1.63 -5.60
C TRP A 41 6.33 -2.54 -6.33
N SER A 42 5.91 -3.19 -7.42
CA SER A 42 6.77 -4.08 -8.19
C SER A 42 7.98 -3.38 -8.82
N LYS A 43 7.94 -2.06 -8.98
CA LYS A 43 9.07 -1.26 -9.49
C LYS A 43 10.15 -0.96 -8.46
N VAL A 44 9.83 -1.08 -7.18
CA VAL A 44 10.74 -0.75 -6.07
C VAL A 44 11.07 -1.93 -5.15
N ASP A 45 10.42 -3.06 -5.35
CA ASP A 45 10.66 -4.28 -4.57
C ASP A 45 10.85 -5.47 -5.52
N SER A 46 12.09 -5.86 -5.73
CA SER A 46 12.46 -6.96 -6.64
C SER A 46 11.93 -8.34 -6.21
N ARG A 47 11.42 -8.46 -5.00
CA ARG A 47 10.77 -9.69 -4.51
C ARG A 47 9.38 -9.89 -5.11
N ILE A 48 8.82 -8.84 -5.73
CA ILE A 48 7.57 -8.89 -6.49
C ILE A 48 7.92 -8.86 -7.97
N ALA A 49 7.44 -9.84 -8.73
CA ALA A 49 7.63 -9.85 -10.19
C ALA A 49 7.03 -8.58 -10.81
N ALA A 50 7.73 -7.99 -11.77
CA ALA A 50 7.30 -6.76 -12.44
C ALA A 50 5.88 -6.90 -13.00
N GLN A 51 5.03 -5.94 -12.66
CA GLN A 51 3.62 -5.92 -13.05
C GLN A 51 3.28 -4.62 -13.79
N THR A 52 2.26 -4.68 -14.63
CA THR A 52 1.59 -3.51 -15.18
C THR A 52 0.11 -3.54 -14.78
N GLN A 53 -0.51 -2.37 -14.69
CA GLN A 53 -1.95 -2.31 -14.40
C GLN A 53 -2.76 -3.11 -15.42
N ALA A 54 -2.41 -3.02 -16.71
CA ALA A 54 -3.11 -3.74 -17.77
C ALA A 54 -3.11 -5.25 -17.52
N THR A 55 -1.95 -5.84 -17.22
CA THR A 55 -1.82 -7.27 -16.93
C THR A 55 -2.58 -7.67 -15.66
N LEU A 56 -2.47 -6.85 -14.61
CA LEU A 56 -3.16 -7.10 -13.34
C LEU A 56 -4.68 -7.06 -13.51
N ILE A 57 -5.19 -6.04 -14.19
CA ILE A 57 -6.63 -5.89 -14.45
C ILE A 57 -7.14 -7.04 -15.32
N GLN A 58 -6.40 -7.43 -16.35
CA GLN A 58 -6.76 -8.55 -17.20
C GLN A 58 -6.85 -9.87 -16.42
N THR A 59 -5.95 -10.10 -15.48
CA THR A 59 -5.86 -11.37 -14.72
C THR A 59 -6.84 -11.43 -13.55
N PHE A 60 -6.99 -10.33 -12.81
CA PHE A 60 -7.71 -10.30 -11.54
C PHE A 60 -8.90 -9.35 -11.53
N GLY A 61 -8.92 -8.34 -12.41
CA GLY A 61 -9.94 -7.31 -12.43
C GLY A 61 -11.33 -7.83 -12.81
N GLU A 62 -12.34 -7.14 -12.36
CA GLU A 62 -13.73 -7.49 -12.57
C GLU A 62 -14.48 -6.31 -13.23
N GLY A 63 -15.22 -6.60 -14.29
CA GLY A 63 -16.04 -5.61 -14.96
C GLY A 63 -15.26 -4.50 -15.66
N ALA A 64 -15.99 -3.50 -16.17
CA ALA A 64 -15.42 -2.40 -16.96
C ALA A 64 -14.62 -1.39 -16.12
N THR A 65 -14.83 -1.33 -14.81
CA THR A 65 -14.17 -0.39 -13.90
C THR A 65 -12.83 -0.91 -13.35
N GLY A 66 -12.51 -2.20 -13.60
CA GLY A 66 -11.27 -2.82 -13.18
C GLY A 66 -11.15 -3.04 -11.65
N GLY A 67 -12.28 -3.07 -10.96
CA GLY A 67 -12.33 -3.36 -9.52
C GLY A 67 -12.02 -4.82 -9.19
N ILE A 68 -11.97 -5.11 -7.91
CA ILE A 68 -11.83 -6.48 -7.39
C ILE A 68 -12.81 -6.72 -6.25
N THR A 69 -13.30 -7.96 -6.15
CA THR A 69 -14.03 -8.42 -4.96
C THR A 69 -13.03 -8.80 -3.88
N PRO A 70 -12.93 -8.06 -2.74
CA PRO A 70 -11.85 -8.25 -1.78
C PRO A 70 -11.77 -9.66 -1.20
N THR A 71 -12.91 -10.27 -0.88
CA THR A 71 -12.98 -11.60 -0.23
C THR A 71 -12.37 -12.72 -1.06
N THR A 72 -12.40 -12.62 -2.39
CA THR A 72 -11.85 -13.63 -3.30
C THR A 72 -10.54 -13.21 -3.93
N LYS A 73 -10.38 -11.93 -4.26
CA LYS A 73 -9.21 -11.45 -5.02
C LYS A 73 -8.01 -11.10 -4.14
N ILE A 74 -8.21 -10.61 -2.92
CA ILE A 74 -7.08 -10.36 -2.01
C ILE A 74 -6.30 -11.65 -1.71
N PRO A 75 -6.93 -12.77 -1.34
CA PRO A 75 -6.23 -14.05 -1.19
C PRO A 75 -5.53 -14.50 -2.48
N ALA A 76 -6.17 -14.33 -3.64
CA ALA A 76 -5.59 -14.71 -4.93
C ALA A 76 -4.34 -13.86 -5.29
N LEU A 77 -4.39 -12.55 -5.07
CA LEU A 77 -3.24 -11.66 -5.24
C LEU A 77 -2.09 -12.03 -4.31
N CYS A 78 -2.40 -12.29 -3.04
CA CYS A 78 -1.39 -12.70 -2.06
C CYS A 78 -0.72 -14.02 -2.46
N SER A 79 -1.49 -14.99 -2.92
CA SER A 79 -0.96 -16.26 -3.41
C SER A 79 -0.07 -16.07 -4.64
N ALA A 80 -0.52 -15.25 -5.60
CA ALA A 80 0.22 -15.01 -6.85
C ALA A 80 1.56 -14.30 -6.64
N PHE A 81 1.65 -13.37 -5.68
CA PHE A 81 2.83 -12.52 -5.48
C PHE A 81 3.61 -12.83 -4.19
N GLY A 82 3.22 -13.86 -3.46
CA GLY A 82 3.86 -14.24 -2.20
C GLY A 82 3.70 -13.15 -1.14
N LEU A 83 2.54 -12.53 -1.06
CA LEU A 83 2.20 -11.51 -0.09
C LEU A 83 1.44 -12.10 1.09
N GLN A 84 1.51 -11.41 2.22
CA GLN A 84 0.70 -11.71 3.40
C GLN A 84 -0.30 -10.59 3.61
N TYR A 85 -1.54 -10.91 3.96
CA TYR A 85 -2.57 -9.91 4.25
C TYR A 85 -3.16 -10.07 5.64
N ARG A 86 -3.69 -8.97 6.15
CA ARG A 86 -4.43 -8.91 7.40
C ARG A 86 -5.61 -7.94 7.24
N VAL A 87 -6.72 -8.30 7.85
CA VAL A 87 -7.91 -7.43 7.97
C VAL A 87 -8.01 -6.97 9.42
N PHE A 88 -8.15 -5.68 9.65
CA PHE A 88 -8.27 -5.13 10.99
C PHE A 88 -8.97 -3.75 11.00
N VAL A 89 -9.28 -3.24 12.18
CA VAL A 89 -9.70 -1.85 12.36
C VAL A 89 -8.49 -0.91 12.30
N GLY A 90 -8.70 0.30 11.77
CA GLY A 90 -7.62 1.23 11.48
C GLY A 90 -6.76 1.66 12.66
N SER A 91 -7.28 1.59 13.91
CA SER A 91 -6.51 1.89 15.12
C SER A 91 -5.28 1.00 15.33
N GLU A 92 -5.20 -0.15 14.67
CA GLU A 92 -4.04 -1.04 14.71
C GLU A 92 -2.94 -0.66 13.69
N LEU A 93 -3.20 0.28 12.78
CA LEU A 93 -2.29 0.59 11.66
C LEU A 93 -0.92 1.07 12.13
N GLN A 94 -0.87 1.95 13.12
CA GLN A 94 0.41 2.47 13.64
C GLN A 94 1.33 1.34 14.11
N HIS A 95 0.80 0.44 14.92
CA HIS A 95 1.55 -0.71 15.43
C HIS A 95 2.01 -1.62 14.29
N TYR A 96 1.12 -1.92 13.36
CA TYR A 96 1.43 -2.73 12.17
C TYR A 96 2.57 -2.11 11.34
N LEU A 97 2.54 -0.80 11.10
CA LEU A 97 3.60 -0.11 10.36
C LEU A 97 4.93 -0.10 11.12
N GLN A 98 4.92 0.09 12.43
CA GLN A 98 6.13 0.00 13.27
C GLN A 98 6.78 -1.38 13.17
N GLU A 99 5.97 -2.42 13.08
CA GLU A 99 6.46 -3.81 13.03
C GLU A 99 6.99 -4.21 11.65
N HIS A 100 6.38 -3.74 10.57
CA HIS A 100 6.62 -4.28 9.24
C HIS A 100 7.24 -3.32 8.22
N LEU A 101 7.10 -2.01 8.38
CA LEU A 101 7.49 -1.05 7.32
C LEU A 101 8.99 -1.02 7.06
N ALA A 102 9.83 -1.36 8.05
CA ALA A 102 11.29 -1.48 7.84
C ALA A 102 11.66 -2.58 6.83
N HIS A 103 10.80 -3.58 6.66
CA HIS A 103 11.07 -4.76 5.84
C HIS A 103 10.22 -4.84 4.56
N SER A 104 9.12 -4.09 4.49
CA SER A 104 8.21 -4.13 3.37
C SER A 104 7.50 -2.79 3.17
N TYR A 105 7.20 -2.44 1.92
CA TYR A 105 6.10 -1.52 1.65
C TYR A 105 4.80 -2.14 2.15
N VAL A 106 3.82 -1.30 2.43
CA VAL A 106 2.51 -1.77 2.91
C VAL A 106 1.43 -1.27 1.98
N PHE A 107 0.80 -2.19 1.26
CA PHE A 107 -0.48 -1.94 0.60
C PHE A 107 -1.53 -1.74 1.69
N CYS A 108 -2.31 -0.68 1.59
CA CYS A 108 -3.39 -0.42 2.53
C CYS A 108 -4.65 -0.06 1.75
N ALA A 109 -5.67 -0.89 1.84
CA ALA A 109 -7.01 -0.58 1.36
C ALA A 109 -7.86 -0.15 2.55
N TYR A 110 -8.40 1.06 2.49
CA TYR A 110 -9.27 1.63 3.51
C TYR A 110 -10.60 2.07 2.91
N ARG A 111 -11.57 2.33 3.76
CA ARG A 111 -12.87 2.79 3.32
C ARG A 111 -12.84 4.28 3.00
N ARG A 112 -13.24 4.63 1.79
CA ARG A 112 -13.39 6.00 1.33
C ARG A 112 -14.83 6.17 0.84
N ASP A 113 -15.64 6.91 1.59
CA ASP A 113 -17.05 7.07 1.34
C ASP A 113 -17.77 5.71 1.22
N THR A 114 -18.28 5.37 0.03
CA THR A 114 -19.02 4.13 -0.24
C THR A 114 -18.16 3.03 -0.86
N PHE A 115 -16.86 3.27 -1.11
CA PHE A 115 -15.95 2.33 -1.76
C PHE A 115 -14.63 2.20 -0.99
N ALA A 116 -13.90 1.14 -1.28
CA ALA A 116 -12.54 0.95 -0.77
C ALA A 116 -11.53 1.62 -1.70
N HIS A 117 -10.50 2.24 -1.12
CA HIS A 117 -9.40 2.86 -1.86
C HIS A 117 -8.08 2.26 -1.39
N ALA A 118 -7.20 1.92 -2.33
CA ALA A 118 -5.90 1.34 -2.05
C ALA A 118 -4.78 2.35 -2.26
N VAL A 119 -3.81 2.35 -1.35
CA VAL A 119 -2.60 3.18 -1.40
C VAL A 119 -1.37 2.35 -1.04
N LEU A 120 -0.17 2.84 -1.38
CA LEU A 120 1.10 2.21 -1.01
C LEU A 120 1.83 3.04 0.04
N ILE A 121 1.86 2.56 1.26
CA ILE A 121 2.53 3.22 2.38
C ILE A 121 4.03 2.93 2.31
N TYR A 122 4.85 3.97 2.45
CA TYR A 122 6.30 3.87 2.41
C TYR A 122 7.03 4.58 3.56
N ARG A 123 6.30 5.34 4.38
CA ARG A 123 6.92 6.10 5.48
C ARG A 123 6.01 6.23 6.68
N LEU A 124 6.57 6.05 7.85
CA LEU A 124 5.97 6.39 9.14
C LEU A 124 6.93 7.30 9.88
N SER A 125 6.51 8.50 10.24
CA SER A 125 7.38 9.54 10.80
C SER A 125 6.66 10.42 11.82
N GLY A 126 7.37 11.45 12.28
CA GLY A 126 6.90 12.35 13.33
C GLY A 126 7.35 11.89 14.72
N ARG A 127 7.29 12.79 15.68
CA ARG A 127 7.76 12.54 17.05
C ARG A 127 7.08 11.36 17.73
N SER A 128 5.77 11.15 17.42
CA SER A 128 4.97 10.03 17.95
C SER A 128 4.70 8.94 16.93
N LEU A 129 5.40 8.92 15.80
CA LEU A 129 5.20 7.96 14.70
C LEU A 129 3.73 7.89 14.23
N THR A 130 3.13 9.05 14.03
CA THR A 130 1.73 9.18 13.63
C THR A 130 1.53 9.73 12.22
N HIS A 131 2.63 10.07 11.52
CA HIS A 131 2.61 10.66 10.19
C HIS A 131 2.88 9.59 9.13
N VAL A 132 1.86 9.22 8.37
CA VAL A 132 1.91 8.17 7.34
C VAL A 132 2.03 8.80 5.97
N SER A 133 3.12 8.51 5.24
CA SER A 133 3.28 8.93 3.85
C SER A 133 3.03 7.77 2.91
N TYR A 134 2.33 8.04 1.81
CA TYR A 134 1.91 7.02 0.86
C TYR A 134 1.83 7.56 -0.57
N MET A 135 1.91 6.65 -1.54
CA MET A 135 1.58 6.90 -2.93
C MET A 135 0.08 6.65 -3.12
N ASP A 136 -0.61 7.66 -3.60
CA ASP A 136 -2.04 7.62 -3.90
C ASP A 136 -2.24 7.48 -5.41
N PRO A 137 -2.83 6.38 -5.89
CA PRO A 137 -3.09 6.19 -7.31
C PRO A 137 -4.20 7.09 -7.87
N ASP A 138 -4.99 7.74 -7.01
CA ASP A 138 -5.90 8.80 -7.42
C ASP A 138 -5.08 10.04 -7.79
N GLY A 139 -4.77 10.16 -9.08
CA GLY A 139 -3.90 11.18 -9.64
C GLY A 139 -2.39 10.87 -9.61
N GLY A 140 -1.96 9.78 -8.97
CA GLY A 140 -0.54 9.41 -8.90
C GLY A 140 0.28 10.39 -8.06
N TYR A 141 -0.12 10.70 -6.85
CA TYR A 141 0.55 11.64 -5.96
C TYR A 141 1.16 10.97 -4.75
N HIS A 142 2.23 11.56 -4.22
CA HIS A 142 2.66 11.29 -2.85
C HIS A 142 1.86 12.20 -1.91
N ARG A 143 1.22 11.58 -0.91
CA ARG A 143 0.38 12.25 0.08
C ARG A 143 0.77 11.81 1.48
N TRP A 144 0.18 12.45 2.48
CA TRP A 144 0.29 12.03 3.85
C TRP A 144 -1.01 12.25 4.62
N HIS A 145 -1.22 11.42 5.65
CA HIS A 145 -2.24 11.60 6.66
C HIS A 145 -1.74 11.07 8.00
N SER A 146 -2.44 11.42 9.07
CA SER A 146 -2.16 10.85 10.39
C SER A 146 -2.68 9.40 10.49
N THR A 147 -2.11 8.63 11.40
CA THR A 147 -2.65 7.30 11.73
C THR A 147 -4.09 7.39 12.25
N GLU A 148 -4.44 8.47 12.92
CA GLU A 148 -5.80 8.75 13.38
C GLU A 148 -6.78 8.93 12.22
N TRP A 149 -6.37 9.60 11.16
CA TRP A 149 -7.18 9.73 9.95
C TRP A 149 -7.49 8.35 9.33
N PHE A 150 -6.49 7.47 9.24
CA PHE A 150 -6.70 6.08 8.78
C PHE A 150 -7.63 5.32 9.72
N SER A 151 -7.49 5.49 11.04
CA SER A 151 -8.36 4.85 12.04
C SER A 151 -9.83 5.20 11.85
N ALA A 152 -10.12 6.43 11.46
CA ALA A 152 -11.48 6.90 11.19
C ALA A 152 -12.08 6.29 9.91
N ASN A 153 -11.26 5.69 9.04
CA ASN A 153 -11.65 5.11 7.75
C ASN A 153 -11.49 3.57 7.71
N GLY A 154 -11.49 2.92 8.87
CA GLY A 154 -11.47 1.44 8.97
C GLY A 154 -12.86 0.81 8.93
N PRO A 155 -12.97 -0.54 8.78
CA PRO A 155 -11.90 -1.53 8.74
C PRO A 155 -11.07 -1.45 7.46
N MET A 156 -9.86 -1.97 7.50
CA MET A 156 -8.97 -1.94 6.36
C MET A 156 -8.29 -3.30 6.13
N VAL A 157 -7.81 -3.47 4.90
CA VAL A 157 -6.96 -4.59 4.51
C VAL A 157 -5.57 -4.07 4.26
N VAL A 158 -4.59 -4.73 4.83
CA VAL A 158 -3.17 -4.45 4.56
C VAL A 158 -2.50 -5.68 3.96
N MET A 159 -1.55 -5.45 3.05
CA MET A 159 -0.69 -6.49 2.51
C MET A 159 0.77 -6.07 2.64
N ARG A 160 1.64 -7.04 2.86
CA ARG A 160 3.09 -6.89 2.92
C ARG A 160 3.80 -8.08 2.26
N LYS A 161 5.05 -7.87 1.94
CA LYS A 161 5.95 -8.94 1.48
C LYS A 161 6.63 -9.62 2.66
#